data_2a724ceace3b6222fdcf4c04bcbdd7b4
#
_entry.id   2a724ceace3b6222fdcf4c04bcbdd7b4
#
_cell.length_a   1.000
_cell.length_b   1.000
_cell.length_c   1.000
_cell.angle_alpha   90.00
_cell.angle_beta   90.00
_cell.angle_gamma   90.00
#
_symmetry.space_group_name_H-M   'P 1'
#
loop_
_entity.id
_entity.type
_entity.pdbx_description
1 polymer ?
#
loop_
_entity_poly.entity_id
_entity_poly.type
_entity_poly.pdbx_seq_one_letter_code
_entity_poly.pdbx_strand_id
1 'polypeptide(L)'
;RLSAKNKSGTFTPMKDRFGSPTIFLHWFMLALLAAVYACIELRVLWPKGSDPRDLIKTWHFMLGLSVFALVWIRLLARVRGGTPPIVPKPAAWQTGVGHAMHAALYLLMICMPVAGWLILSAAGKPIPFFGLELPPLVGTDKALAEQIEEIHATAGTIGYWLIGLHAAASLFHHYVQHDNTLMRMSLWRRSGG
;
A
#
# COMPACT_ATOMS: atom_id res chain seq x y z
N ARG A 1 3.69 -13.72 28.67
CA ARG A 1 2.80 -12.54 28.43
C ARG A 1 3.55 -11.29 28.86
N LEU A 2 3.80 -10.36 27.95
CA LEU A 2 4.40 -9.05 28.26
C LEU A 2 3.35 -8.19 28.95
N SER A 3 3.68 -7.63 30.11
CA SER A 3 2.79 -6.79 30.91
C SER A 3 3.51 -5.49 31.25
N ALA A 4 2.85 -4.34 31.03
CA ALA A 4 3.36 -3.04 31.42
C ALA A 4 2.66 -2.57 32.72
N LYS A 5 3.43 -2.10 33.68
CA LYS A 5 2.92 -1.55 34.94
C LYS A 5 2.44 -0.11 34.69
N ASN A 6 1.14 0.14 34.90
CA ASN A 6 0.57 1.48 34.82
C ASN A 6 0.91 2.31 36.06
N LYS A 7 0.76 3.65 36.00
CA LYS A 7 1.00 4.58 37.14
C LYS A 7 0.18 4.22 38.40
N SER A 8 -0.91 3.46 38.25
CA SER A 8 -1.73 2.94 39.35
C SER A 8 -1.31 1.53 39.82
N GLY A 9 -0.19 0.97 39.36
CA GLY A 9 0.30 -0.34 39.77
C GLY A 9 -0.41 -1.56 39.13
N THR A 10 -1.44 -1.35 38.33
CA THR A 10 -2.17 -2.40 37.63
C THR A 10 -1.42 -2.83 36.36
N PHE A 11 -1.35 -4.15 36.15
CA PHE A 11 -0.74 -4.73 34.97
C PHE A 11 -1.75 -4.78 33.81
N THR A 12 -1.55 -3.98 32.77
CA THR A 12 -2.31 -4.08 31.52
C THR A 12 -1.59 -5.00 30.55
N PRO A 13 -2.29 -5.99 29.96
CA PRO A 13 -1.68 -6.83 28.94
C PRO A 13 -1.30 -5.95 27.73
N MET A 14 -0.02 -5.97 27.34
CA MET A 14 0.44 -5.26 26.15
C MET A 14 -0.14 -5.95 24.91
N LYS A 15 -0.67 -5.15 23.98
CA LYS A 15 -1.10 -5.66 22.68
C LYS A 15 0.12 -6.22 21.94
N ASP A 16 0.10 -7.51 21.63
CA ASP A 16 1.11 -8.24 20.86
C ASP A 16 0.91 -8.15 19.34
N ARG A 17 -0.26 -7.67 18.90
CA ARG A 17 -0.70 -7.56 17.51
C ARG A 17 -1.37 -6.22 17.22
N PHE A 18 -1.37 -5.85 15.93
CA PHE A 18 -2.22 -4.77 15.45
C PHE A 18 -3.71 -5.11 15.58
N GLY A 19 -4.55 -4.09 15.63
CA GLY A 19 -6.01 -4.27 15.60
C GLY A 19 -6.49 -4.91 14.31
N SER A 20 -7.58 -5.67 14.37
CA SER A 20 -8.15 -6.37 13.21
C SER A 20 -8.38 -5.46 11.99
N PRO A 21 -8.89 -4.21 12.12
CA PRO A 21 -9.01 -3.31 10.97
C PRO A 21 -7.69 -3.00 10.29
N THR A 22 -6.62 -2.77 11.08
CA THR A 22 -5.27 -2.49 10.54
C THR A 22 -4.72 -3.69 9.78
N ILE A 23 -4.90 -4.90 10.30
CA ILE A 23 -4.46 -6.15 9.67
C ILE A 23 -5.26 -6.38 8.39
N PHE A 24 -6.60 -6.30 8.44
CA PHE A 24 -7.46 -6.50 7.28
C PHE A 24 -7.10 -5.52 6.15
N LEU A 25 -7.02 -4.22 6.46
CA LEU A 25 -6.66 -3.20 5.47
C LEU A 25 -5.26 -3.40 4.91
N HIS A 26 -4.32 -3.96 5.68
CA HIS A 26 -2.99 -4.28 5.16
C HIS A 26 -3.05 -5.33 4.04
N TRP A 27 -3.68 -6.46 4.32
CA TRP A 27 -3.75 -7.56 3.36
C TRP A 27 -4.66 -7.23 2.18
N PHE A 28 -5.75 -6.50 2.42
CA PHE A 28 -6.62 -6.02 1.37
C PHE A 28 -5.90 -5.05 0.42
N MET A 29 -5.11 -4.10 0.96
CA MET A 29 -4.28 -3.20 0.15
C MET A 29 -3.21 -3.95 -0.65
N LEU A 30 -2.61 -5.00 -0.10
CA LEU A 30 -1.67 -5.84 -0.84
C LEU A 30 -2.36 -6.52 -2.02
N ALA A 31 -3.54 -7.12 -1.81
CA ALA A 31 -4.32 -7.75 -2.89
C ALA A 31 -4.73 -6.73 -3.97
N LEU A 32 -5.15 -5.53 -3.53
CA LEU A 32 -5.52 -4.46 -4.45
C LEU A 32 -4.34 -3.96 -5.28
N LEU A 33 -3.16 -3.75 -4.66
CA LEU A 33 -1.94 -3.38 -5.37
C LEU A 33 -1.52 -4.48 -6.36
N ALA A 34 -1.60 -5.75 -5.97
CA ALA A 34 -1.32 -6.86 -6.87
C ALA A 34 -2.25 -6.85 -8.10
N ALA A 35 -3.54 -6.54 -7.91
CA ALA A 35 -4.50 -6.40 -9.01
C ALA A 35 -4.18 -5.19 -9.91
N VAL A 36 -3.80 -4.03 -9.32
CA VAL A 36 -3.37 -2.84 -10.09
C VAL A 36 -2.18 -3.16 -10.99
N TYR A 37 -1.15 -3.82 -10.44
CA TYR A 37 0.02 -4.23 -11.22
C TYR A 37 -0.33 -5.31 -12.25
N ALA A 38 -1.14 -6.31 -11.89
CA ALA A 38 -1.59 -7.33 -12.82
C ALA A 38 -2.30 -6.74 -14.04
N CYS A 39 -3.17 -5.74 -13.85
CA CYS A 39 -3.84 -5.06 -14.96
C CYS A 39 -2.84 -4.41 -15.92
N ILE A 40 -1.81 -3.71 -15.40
CA ILE A 40 -0.87 -3.02 -16.27
C ILE A 40 0.09 -3.99 -16.98
N GLU A 41 0.48 -5.09 -16.32
CA GLU A 41 1.34 -6.11 -16.93
C GLU A 41 0.58 -6.97 -17.95
N LEU A 42 -0.62 -7.41 -17.62
CA LEU A 42 -1.40 -8.31 -18.49
C LEU A 42 -1.94 -7.61 -19.74
N ARG A 43 -2.00 -6.26 -19.78
CA ARG A 43 -2.49 -5.53 -20.95
C ARG A 43 -1.74 -5.86 -22.24
N VAL A 44 -0.48 -6.35 -22.14
CA VAL A 44 0.35 -6.69 -23.30
C VAL A 44 -0.12 -7.95 -24.04
N LEU A 45 -0.97 -8.75 -23.41
CA LEU A 45 -1.56 -9.95 -24.01
C LEU A 45 -2.56 -9.63 -25.13
N TRP A 46 -3.01 -8.38 -25.23
CA TRP A 46 -3.97 -7.93 -26.23
C TRP A 46 -3.39 -6.81 -27.12
N PRO A 47 -3.77 -6.76 -28.40
CA PRO A 47 -3.32 -5.73 -29.34
C PRO A 47 -3.65 -4.32 -28.86
N LYS A 48 -2.83 -3.33 -29.21
CA LYS A 48 -3.13 -1.92 -28.97
C LYS A 48 -4.44 -1.53 -29.68
N GLY A 49 -5.34 -0.83 -28.98
CA GLY A 49 -6.64 -0.39 -29.51
C GLY A 49 -7.73 -1.45 -29.49
N SER A 50 -7.49 -2.63 -28.89
CA SER A 50 -8.55 -3.63 -28.70
C SER A 50 -9.35 -3.37 -27.43
N ASP A 51 -10.65 -3.71 -27.45
CA ASP A 51 -11.55 -3.54 -26.30
C ASP A 51 -11.05 -4.23 -25.02
N PRO A 52 -10.52 -5.47 -25.04
CA PRO A 52 -10.00 -6.11 -23.84
C PRO A 52 -8.81 -5.35 -23.23
N ARG A 53 -7.93 -4.79 -24.06
CA ARG A 53 -6.79 -3.99 -23.59
C ARG A 53 -7.25 -2.70 -22.93
N ASP A 54 -8.22 -2.03 -23.50
CA ASP A 54 -8.73 -0.77 -22.95
C ASP A 54 -9.58 -1.02 -21.69
N LEU A 55 -10.30 -2.15 -21.63
CA LEU A 55 -10.99 -2.57 -20.40
C LEU A 55 -10.01 -2.81 -19.24
N ILE A 56 -8.89 -3.52 -19.49
CA ILE A 56 -7.87 -3.77 -18.45
C ILE A 56 -7.22 -2.47 -17.98
N LYS A 57 -6.95 -1.51 -18.87
CA LYS A 57 -6.46 -0.18 -18.47
C LYS A 57 -7.50 0.56 -17.60
N THR A 58 -8.77 0.49 -17.98
CA THR A 58 -9.85 1.07 -17.19
C THR A 58 -9.89 0.50 -15.77
N TRP A 59 -9.72 -0.82 -15.62
CA TRP A 59 -9.58 -1.45 -14.31
C TRP A 59 -8.34 -0.96 -13.56
N HIS A 60 -7.19 -0.82 -14.22
CA HIS A 60 -6.00 -0.24 -13.60
C HIS A 60 -6.29 1.15 -13.01
N PHE A 61 -7.00 2.02 -13.73
CA PHE A 61 -7.35 3.35 -13.25
C PHE A 61 -8.30 3.32 -12.06
N MET A 62 -9.39 2.54 -12.13
CA MET A 62 -10.36 2.43 -11.05
C MET A 62 -9.76 1.83 -9.78
N LEU A 63 -8.98 0.77 -9.90
CA LEU A 63 -8.31 0.13 -8.77
C LEU A 63 -7.24 1.04 -8.18
N GLY A 64 -6.49 1.78 -9.01
CA GLY A 64 -5.54 2.79 -8.55
C GLY A 64 -6.20 3.88 -7.71
N LEU A 65 -7.31 4.43 -8.17
CA LEU A 65 -8.10 5.40 -7.41
C LEU A 65 -8.69 4.80 -6.12
N SER A 66 -9.02 3.50 -6.12
CA SER A 66 -9.43 2.78 -4.91
C SER A 66 -8.29 2.67 -3.89
N VAL A 67 -7.04 2.47 -4.35
CA VAL A 67 -5.84 2.54 -3.47
C VAL A 67 -5.76 3.91 -2.82
N PHE A 68 -5.95 4.99 -3.58
CA PHE A 68 -5.93 6.35 -3.06
C PHE A 68 -7.00 6.60 -1.98
N ALA A 69 -8.22 6.15 -2.19
CA ALA A 69 -9.29 6.29 -1.21
C ALA A 69 -9.01 5.48 0.07
N LEU A 70 -8.55 4.24 -0.09
CA LEU A 70 -8.34 3.33 1.03
C LEU A 70 -7.08 3.61 1.85
N VAL A 71 -6.04 4.23 1.27
CA VAL A 71 -4.82 4.55 2.00
C VAL A 71 -5.08 5.48 3.19
N TRP A 72 -6.01 6.41 3.08
CA TRP A 72 -6.40 7.32 4.15
C TRP A 72 -7.12 6.59 5.30
N ILE A 73 -8.02 5.67 4.95
CA ILE A 73 -8.71 4.82 5.94
C ILE A 73 -7.68 3.95 6.67
N ARG A 74 -6.72 3.39 5.94
CA ARG A 74 -5.64 2.59 6.50
C ARG A 74 -4.74 3.43 7.43
N LEU A 75 -4.37 4.64 7.04
CA LEU A 75 -3.57 5.54 7.86
C LEU A 75 -4.31 5.88 9.16
N LEU A 76 -5.59 6.21 9.06
CA LEU A 76 -6.43 6.49 10.21
C LEU A 76 -6.55 5.28 11.16
N ALA A 77 -6.79 4.08 10.62
CA ALA A 77 -6.84 2.85 11.42
C ALA A 77 -5.50 2.57 12.13
N ARG A 78 -4.37 2.84 11.46
CA ARG A 78 -3.03 2.67 12.04
C ARG A 78 -2.76 3.66 13.18
N VAL A 79 -3.10 4.94 13.00
CA VAL A 79 -2.91 5.97 14.03
C VAL A 79 -3.77 5.68 15.25
N ARG A 80 -5.04 5.32 15.05
CA ARG A 80 -5.96 5.02 16.16
C ARG A 80 -5.66 3.67 16.84
N GLY A 81 -5.17 2.69 16.09
CA GLY A 81 -4.93 1.33 16.61
C GLY A 81 -3.69 1.18 17.49
N GLY A 82 -2.77 2.14 17.42
CA GLY A 82 -1.46 2.08 18.05
C GLY A 82 -0.51 1.07 17.36
N THR A 83 0.74 1.05 17.84
CA THR A 83 1.78 0.16 17.29
C THR A 83 2.25 -0.81 18.37
N PRO A 84 1.98 -2.12 18.26
CA PRO A 84 2.51 -3.10 19.17
C PRO A 84 4.05 -3.12 19.15
N PRO A 85 4.74 -3.40 20.25
CA PRO A 85 6.21 -3.46 20.28
C PRO A 85 6.72 -4.65 19.45
N ILE A 86 7.93 -4.49 18.90
CA ILE A 86 8.69 -5.60 18.31
C ILE A 86 9.49 -6.26 19.44
N VAL A 87 9.43 -7.59 19.51
CA VAL A 87 10.10 -8.37 20.55
C VAL A 87 10.80 -9.57 19.90
N PRO A 88 12.13 -9.71 20.13
CA PRO A 88 13.04 -8.80 20.80
C PRO A 88 13.15 -7.44 20.09
N LYS A 89 13.53 -6.39 20.83
CA LYS A 89 13.63 -5.03 20.28
C LYS A 89 14.75 -4.97 19.24
N PRO A 90 14.47 -4.55 18.00
CA PRO A 90 15.47 -4.42 16.96
C PRO A 90 16.43 -3.26 17.24
N ALA A 91 17.57 -3.23 16.57
CA ALA A 91 18.51 -2.12 16.62
C ALA A 91 17.86 -0.81 16.12
N ALA A 92 18.32 0.35 16.61
CA ALA A 92 17.74 1.64 16.28
C ALA A 92 17.76 1.94 14.76
N TRP A 93 18.84 1.57 14.06
CA TRP A 93 18.94 1.76 12.62
C TRP A 93 17.91 0.91 11.84
N GLN A 94 17.62 -0.33 12.28
CA GLN A 94 16.58 -1.18 11.68
C GLN A 94 15.21 -0.56 11.83
N THR A 95 14.93 0.01 13.01
CA THR A 95 13.69 0.75 13.25
C THR A 95 13.57 1.97 12.33
N GLY A 96 14.66 2.72 12.15
CA GLY A 96 14.73 3.86 11.24
C GLY A 96 14.47 3.48 9.78
N VAL A 97 15.14 2.43 9.29
CA VAL A 97 14.92 1.88 7.94
C VAL A 97 13.48 1.40 7.76
N GLY A 98 12.91 0.73 8.75
CA GLY A 98 11.51 0.30 8.73
C GLY A 98 10.53 1.47 8.62
N HIS A 99 10.78 2.56 9.33
CA HIS A 99 9.95 3.78 9.21
C HIS A 99 10.09 4.43 7.84
N ALA A 100 11.31 4.54 7.30
CA ALA A 100 11.56 5.07 5.96
C ALA A 100 10.89 4.22 4.88
N MET A 101 10.95 2.88 4.98
CA MET A 101 10.25 1.97 4.08
C MET A 101 8.73 2.18 4.11
N HIS A 102 8.14 2.29 5.29
CA HIS A 102 6.70 2.56 5.39
C HIS A 102 6.33 3.93 4.81
N ALA A 103 7.14 4.98 5.06
CA ALA A 103 6.92 6.30 4.49
C ALA A 103 6.97 6.25 2.95
N ALA A 104 7.96 5.56 2.37
CA ALA A 104 8.08 5.38 0.93
C ALA A 104 6.87 4.64 0.32
N LEU A 105 6.40 3.58 0.97
CA LEU A 105 5.20 2.84 0.53
C LEU A 105 3.92 3.68 0.64
N TYR A 106 3.74 4.48 1.69
CA TYR A 106 2.61 5.39 1.78
C TYR A 106 2.67 6.48 0.71
N LEU A 107 3.86 7.05 0.47
CA LEU A 107 4.06 8.03 -0.58
C LEU A 107 3.73 7.44 -1.97
N LEU A 108 4.18 6.22 -2.25
CA LEU A 108 3.83 5.49 -3.47
C LEU A 108 2.30 5.35 -3.61
N MET A 109 1.61 4.88 -2.58
CA MET A 109 0.16 4.66 -2.61
C MET A 109 -0.67 5.94 -2.74
N ILE A 110 -0.11 7.09 -2.37
CA ILE A 110 -0.77 8.41 -2.51
C ILE A 110 -0.42 9.05 -3.86
N CYS A 111 0.86 9.15 -4.19
CA CYS A 111 1.31 9.90 -5.36
C CYS A 111 1.01 9.18 -6.68
N MET A 112 1.10 7.84 -6.73
CA MET A 112 0.88 7.09 -7.97
C MET A 112 -0.55 7.24 -8.51
N PRO A 113 -1.62 7.08 -7.71
CA PRO A 113 -2.98 7.31 -8.20
C PRO A 113 -3.24 8.77 -8.61
N VAL A 114 -2.68 9.73 -7.88
CA VAL A 114 -2.78 11.16 -8.25
C VAL A 114 -2.08 11.42 -9.58
N ALA A 115 -0.90 10.87 -9.80
CA ALA A 115 -0.20 10.95 -11.08
C ALA A 115 -1.02 10.31 -12.21
N GLY A 116 -1.63 9.15 -11.99
CA GLY A 116 -2.54 8.51 -12.94
C GLY A 116 -3.76 9.38 -13.29
N TRP A 117 -4.33 10.05 -12.29
CA TRP A 117 -5.42 11.01 -12.49
C TRP A 117 -4.98 12.22 -13.32
N LEU A 118 -3.80 12.77 -13.02
CA LEU A 118 -3.20 13.87 -13.80
C LEU A 118 -2.93 13.47 -15.24
N ILE A 119 -2.43 12.26 -15.50
CA ILE A 119 -2.20 11.73 -16.85
C ILE A 119 -3.49 11.74 -17.67
N LEU A 120 -4.57 11.17 -17.13
CA LEU A 120 -5.86 11.14 -17.83
C LEU A 120 -6.42 12.56 -18.04
N SER A 121 -6.32 13.43 -17.03
CA SER A 121 -6.77 14.83 -17.11
C SER A 121 -6.02 15.58 -18.22
N ALA A 122 -4.69 15.55 -18.18
CA ALA A 122 -3.84 16.24 -19.17
C ALA A 122 -3.98 15.63 -20.57
N ALA A 123 -4.28 14.34 -20.69
CA ALA A 123 -4.57 13.69 -21.97
C ALA A 123 -5.98 13.98 -22.50
N GLY A 124 -6.83 14.71 -21.77
CA GLY A 124 -8.22 14.97 -22.14
C GLY A 124 -9.09 13.71 -22.20
N LYS A 125 -8.76 12.69 -21.40
CA LYS A 125 -9.49 11.42 -21.34
C LYS A 125 -10.45 11.38 -20.16
N PRO A 126 -11.56 10.61 -20.25
CA PRO A 126 -12.45 10.41 -19.11
C PRO A 126 -11.73 9.71 -17.96
N ILE A 127 -12.10 10.06 -16.73
CA ILE A 127 -11.55 9.50 -15.51
C ILE A 127 -12.62 8.58 -14.88
N PRO A 128 -12.66 7.28 -15.25
CA PRO A 128 -13.71 6.37 -14.81
C PRO A 128 -13.49 5.93 -13.36
N PHE A 129 -14.58 5.91 -12.58
CA PHE A 129 -14.59 5.38 -11.23
C PHE A 129 -15.93 4.68 -10.93
N PHE A 130 -16.02 3.37 -11.24
CA PHE A 130 -17.18 2.51 -10.95
C PHE A 130 -18.53 3.10 -11.38
N GLY A 131 -18.64 3.52 -12.65
CA GLY A 131 -19.84 4.10 -13.22
C GLY A 131 -19.97 5.62 -13.03
N LEU A 132 -19.05 6.23 -12.29
CA LEU A 132 -18.90 7.67 -12.19
C LEU A 132 -17.77 8.15 -13.10
N GLU A 133 -17.80 9.39 -13.50
CA GLU A 133 -16.70 10.09 -14.14
C GLU A 133 -16.22 11.22 -13.23
N LEU A 134 -14.95 11.15 -12.82
CA LEU A 134 -14.36 12.16 -11.95
C LEU A 134 -13.94 13.39 -12.76
N PRO A 135 -14.00 14.61 -12.18
CA PRO A 135 -13.57 15.81 -12.86
C PRO A 135 -12.07 15.81 -13.14
N PRO A 136 -11.61 16.45 -14.23
CA PRO A 136 -10.19 16.61 -14.50
C PRO A 136 -9.55 17.51 -13.44
N LEU A 137 -8.29 17.22 -13.07
CA LEU A 137 -7.50 18.02 -12.14
C LEU A 137 -6.79 19.20 -12.84
N VAL A 138 -6.51 19.04 -14.12
CA VAL A 138 -5.81 20.03 -14.97
C VAL A 138 -6.44 20.07 -16.36
N GLY A 139 -6.21 21.14 -17.09
CA GLY A 139 -6.57 21.26 -18.50
C GLY A 139 -5.78 20.32 -19.40
N THR A 140 -6.21 20.19 -20.65
CA THR A 140 -5.55 19.33 -21.64
C THR A 140 -4.17 19.88 -22.02
N ASP A 141 -3.14 19.10 -21.77
CA ASP A 141 -1.74 19.33 -22.12
C ASP A 141 -1.06 17.99 -22.42
N LYS A 142 -0.84 17.71 -23.69
CA LYS A 142 -0.29 16.43 -24.14
C LYS A 142 1.16 16.23 -23.68
N ALA A 143 1.98 17.28 -23.69
CA ALA A 143 3.37 17.20 -23.26
C ALA A 143 3.47 16.88 -21.75
N LEU A 144 2.63 17.53 -20.94
CA LEU A 144 2.51 17.24 -19.52
C LEU A 144 2.05 15.80 -19.26
N ALA A 145 1.07 15.30 -20.04
CA ALA A 145 0.59 13.93 -19.92
C ALA A 145 1.70 12.90 -20.17
N GLU A 146 2.48 13.08 -21.24
CA GLU A 146 3.61 12.22 -21.60
C GLU A 146 4.70 12.23 -20.53
N GLN A 147 5.06 13.40 -20.03
CA GLN A 147 6.06 13.54 -18.97
C GLN A 147 5.63 12.85 -17.66
N ILE A 148 4.38 13.03 -17.23
CA ILE A 148 3.88 12.39 -16.00
C ILE A 148 3.76 10.87 -16.21
N GLU A 149 3.38 10.41 -17.41
CA GLU A 149 3.31 8.97 -17.74
C GLU A 149 4.68 8.30 -17.59
N GLU A 150 5.76 8.93 -18.06
CA GLU A 150 7.13 8.42 -17.91
C GLU A 150 7.55 8.32 -16.42
N ILE A 151 7.29 9.38 -15.66
CA ILE A 151 7.55 9.40 -14.21
C ILE A 151 6.74 8.31 -13.50
N HIS A 152 5.45 8.18 -13.84
CA HIS A 152 4.55 7.18 -13.28
C HIS A 152 5.04 5.75 -13.59
N ALA A 153 5.45 5.47 -14.81
CA ALA A 153 5.98 4.16 -15.19
C ALA A 153 7.26 3.82 -14.44
N THR A 154 8.19 4.79 -14.34
CA THR A 154 9.44 4.64 -13.58
C THR A 154 9.17 4.41 -12.09
N ALA A 155 8.31 5.23 -11.48
CA ALA A 155 7.93 5.08 -10.08
C ALA A 155 7.19 3.76 -9.83
N GLY A 156 6.38 3.28 -10.79
CA GLY A 156 5.76 1.97 -10.75
C GLY A 156 6.79 0.84 -10.69
N THR A 157 7.84 0.92 -11.51
CA THR A 157 8.95 -0.05 -11.46
C THR A 157 9.69 -0.02 -10.13
N ILE A 158 9.96 1.17 -9.57
CA ILE A 158 10.53 1.31 -8.21
C ILE A 158 9.59 0.67 -7.17
N GLY A 159 8.29 0.79 -7.35
CA GLY A 159 7.28 0.21 -6.48
C GLY A 159 7.39 -1.30 -6.32
N TYR A 160 7.76 -2.06 -7.37
CA TYR A 160 8.03 -3.49 -7.25
C TYR A 160 9.14 -3.79 -6.25
N TRP A 161 10.23 -3.05 -6.34
CA TRP A 161 11.37 -3.23 -5.42
C TRP A 161 11.02 -2.84 -4.00
N LEU A 162 10.28 -1.75 -3.79
CA LEU A 162 9.83 -1.34 -2.47
C LEU A 162 8.93 -2.39 -1.81
N ILE A 163 7.96 -2.93 -2.55
CA ILE A 163 7.05 -3.96 -2.04
C ILE A 163 7.82 -5.25 -1.77
N GLY A 164 8.69 -5.67 -2.69
CA GLY A 164 9.51 -6.87 -2.55
C GLY A 164 10.46 -6.79 -1.35
N LEU A 165 11.17 -5.68 -1.19
CA LEU A 165 12.07 -5.44 -0.06
C LEU A 165 11.33 -5.36 1.28
N HIS A 166 10.14 -4.75 1.30
CA HIS A 166 9.30 -4.73 2.49
C HIS A 166 8.87 -6.14 2.92
N ALA A 167 8.44 -6.95 1.98
CA ALA A 167 8.09 -8.34 2.25
C ALA A 167 9.30 -9.17 2.70
N ALA A 168 10.44 -9.05 1.99
CA ALA A 168 11.68 -9.73 2.32
C ALA A 168 12.19 -9.34 3.71
N ALA A 169 12.15 -8.05 4.07
CA ALA A 169 12.52 -7.59 5.40
C ALA A 169 11.64 -8.20 6.50
N SER A 170 10.33 -8.29 6.27
CA SER A 170 9.42 -8.94 7.22
C SER A 170 9.72 -10.43 7.42
N LEU A 171 10.05 -11.15 6.34
CA LEU A 171 10.47 -12.55 6.39
C LEU A 171 11.82 -12.71 7.09
N PHE A 172 12.81 -11.84 6.79
CA PHE A 172 14.10 -11.83 7.45
C PHE A 172 13.97 -11.62 8.96
N HIS A 173 13.17 -10.67 9.40
CA HIS A 173 12.88 -10.44 10.80
C HIS A 173 12.27 -11.67 11.48
N HIS A 174 11.37 -12.37 10.78
CA HIS A 174 10.72 -13.56 11.33
C HIS A 174 11.62 -14.78 11.39
N TYR A 175 12.35 -15.10 10.29
CA TYR A 175 13.08 -16.36 10.16
C TYR A 175 14.54 -16.27 10.61
N VAL A 176 15.16 -15.08 10.52
CA VAL A 176 16.58 -14.89 10.85
C VAL A 176 16.75 -14.20 12.21
N GLN A 177 16.01 -13.12 12.45
CA GLN A 177 16.06 -12.41 13.73
C GLN A 177 15.16 -13.01 14.81
N HIS A 178 14.22 -13.90 14.41
CA HIS A 178 13.28 -14.57 15.31
C HIS A 178 12.44 -13.60 16.13
N ASP A 179 12.11 -12.42 15.58
CA ASP A 179 11.24 -11.45 16.22
C ASP A 179 9.75 -11.61 15.79
N ASN A 180 8.86 -10.86 16.42
CA ASN A 180 7.43 -10.96 16.18
C ASN A 180 6.92 -10.05 15.05
N THR A 181 7.79 -9.45 14.21
CA THR A 181 7.41 -8.47 13.17
C THR A 181 6.30 -8.99 12.26
N LEU A 182 6.47 -10.17 11.68
CA LEU A 182 5.47 -10.80 10.81
C LEU A 182 4.20 -11.18 11.59
N MET A 183 4.37 -11.75 12.80
CA MET A 183 3.25 -12.23 13.62
C MET A 183 2.31 -11.10 14.07
N ARG A 184 2.82 -9.87 14.21
CA ARG A 184 2.02 -8.70 14.55
C ARG A 184 0.97 -8.35 13.49
N MET A 185 1.19 -8.78 12.22
CA MET A 185 0.30 -8.57 11.07
C MET A 185 -0.35 -9.86 10.57
N SER A 186 -0.22 -10.99 11.30
CA SER A 186 -0.80 -12.27 10.92
C SER A 186 -2.34 -12.20 10.92
N LEU A 187 -2.97 -12.81 9.90
CA LEU A 187 -4.44 -13.00 9.85
C LEU A 187 -4.93 -14.01 10.90
N TRP A 188 -4.09 -14.98 11.25
CA TRP A 188 -4.46 -16.08 12.16
C TRP A 188 -4.20 -15.66 13.62
N ARG A 189 -5.23 -15.81 14.46
CA ARG A 189 -5.02 -15.78 15.91
C ARG A 189 -4.41 -17.13 16.30
N ARG A 190 -3.20 -17.14 16.85
CA ARG A 190 -2.81 -18.32 17.65
C ARG A 190 -3.78 -18.36 18.83
N SER A 191 -4.67 -19.35 18.84
CA SER A 191 -5.36 -19.75 20.05
C SER A 191 -4.27 -20.13 21.05
N GLY A 192 -4.11 -19.31 22.09
CA GLY A 192 -3.18 -19.61 23.15
C GLY A 192 -3.63 -20.94 23.82
N GLY A 193 -2.76 -21.94 23.77
CA GLY A 193 -2.80 -23.05 24.70
C GLY A 193 -2.37 -22.59 26.09
#